data_88885645d09e812fd1545f9712bbd241
#
_entry.id   88885645d09e812fd1545f9712bbd241
#
_cell.length_a   1.000
_cell.length_b   1.000
_cell.length_c   1.000
_cell.angle_alpha   90.00
_cell.angle_beta   90.00
_cell.angle_gamma   90.00
#
_symmetry.space_group_name_H-M   'P 1'
#
loop_
_entity.id
_entity.type
_entity.pdbx_description
1 polymer ?
#
loop_
_entity_poly.entity_id
_entity_poly.type
_entity_poly.pdbx_seq_one_letter_code
_entity_poly.pdbx_strand_id
1 'polypeptide(L)'
;MPGKYTKYDKTDIYNSVINNKIQEIIQLCNAEQLPIFISVAVANDDKGTEYRNEMFASATNDIFLKNDKFPDFVNVMNDFRTVPPAKIVVIDCD
;
A
#
# COMPACT_ATOMS: atom_id res chain seq x y z
N MET A 1 -2.83 -27.17 7.28
CA MET A 1 -2.05 -27.90 6.32
C MET A 1 -1.03 -27.01 5.66
N PRO A 2 0.21 -27.27 5.93
CA PRO A 2 1.24 -26.43 5.32
C PRO A 2 1.13 -26.49 3.80
N GLY A 3 1.40 -25.38 3.18
CA GLY A 3 1.35 -25.31 1.75
C GLY A 3 -0.02 -25.07 1.16
N LYS A 4 -1.01 -25.09 2.01
CA LYS A 4 -2.34 -24.80 1.53
C LYS A 4 -2.57 -23.31 1.50
N TYR A 5 -3.12 -22.82 0.40
CA TYR A 5 -3.47 -21.42 0.26
C TYR A 5 -4.51 -21.30 -0.84
N THR A 6 -5.20 -20.20 -0.82
CA THR A 6 -6.22 -19.92 -1.83
C THR A 6 -5.56 -19.28 -3.04
N LYS A 7 -5.79 -19.85 -4.20
CA LYS A 7 -5.30 -19.28 -5.44
C LYS A 7 -6.38 -18.38 -6.03
N TYR A 8 -6.02 -17.17 -6.38
CA TYR A 8 -6.96 -16.28 -7.02
C TYR A 8 -6.23 -15.15 -7.70
N ASP A 9 -6.92 -14.50 -8.61
CA ASP A 9 -6.43 -13.31 -9.28
C ASP A 9 -7.62 -12.39 -9.49
N LYS A 10 -7.68 -11.34 -8.71
CA LYS A 10 -8.75 -10.36 -8.75
C LYS A 10 -8.26 -9.01 -9.24
N THR A 11 -7.17 -9.00 -9.99
CA THR A 11 -6.63 -7.75 -10.49
C THR A 11 -7.61 -7.02 -11.39
N ASP A 12 -8.43 -7.74 -12.14
CA ASP A 12 -9.40 -7.08 -13.01
C ASP A 12 -10.42 -6.29 -12.22
N ILE A 13 -11.02 -6.90 -11.20
CA ILE A 13 -12.01 -6.19 -10.39
C ILE A 13 -11.34 -5.07 -9.60
N TYR A 14 -10.11 -5.29 -9.17
CA TYR A 14 -9.39 -4.23 -8.50
C TYR A 14 -9.23 -3.03 -9.42
N ASN A 15 -8.74 -3.25 -10.63
CA ASN A 15 -8.46 -2.16 -11.55
C ASN A 15 -9.74 -1.45 -12.00
N SER A 16 -10.83 -2.18 -12.19
CA SER A 16 -12.04 -1.59 -12.76
C SER A 16 -12.97 -0.99 -11.72
N VAL A 17 -12.94 -1.46 -10.49
CA VAL A 17 -13.91 -1.01 -9.48
C VAL A 17 -13.21 -0.56 -8.21
N ILE A 18 -12.40 -1.43 -7.62
CA ILE A 18 -11.90 -1.19 -6.27
C ILE A 18 -10.94 -0.01 -6.25
N ASN A 19 -10.08 0.08 -7.25
CA ASN A 19 -9.11 1.16 -7.29
C ASN A 19 -9.80 2.54 -7.30
N ASN A 20 -10.89 2.67 -8.01
CA ASN A 20 -11.63 3.94 -8.04
C ASN A 20 -12.12 4.31 -6.64
N LYS A 21 -12.61 3.33 -5.90
CA LYS A 21 -13.08 3.60 -4.53
C LYS A 21 -11.92 3.97 -3.62
N ILE A 22 -10.80 3.30 -3.79
CA ILE A 22 -9.62 3.60 -3.00
C ILE A 22 -9.13 5.01 -3.28
N GLN A 23 -9.10 5.40 -4.55
CA GLN A 23 -8.68 6.75 -4.91
C GLN A 23 -9.60 7.81 -4.31
N GLU A 24 -10.90 7.54 -4.25
CA GLU A 24 -11.82 8.46 -3.60
C GLU A 24 -11.49 8.61 -2.13
N ILE A 25 -11.20 7.50 -1.46
CA ILE A 25 -10.84 7.55 -0.05
C ILE A 25 -9.53 8.31 0.15
N ILE A 26 -8.53 8.03 -0.68
CA ILE A 26 -7.25 8.73 -0.59
C ILE A 26 -7.45 10.23 -0.77
N GLN A 27 -8.27 10.63 -1.73
CA GLN A 27 -8.53 12.04 -1.95
C GLN A 27 -9.23 12.70 -0.78
N LEU A 28 -10.17 12.00 -0.17
CA LEU A 28 -10.84 12.53 1.01
C LEU A 28 -9.85 12.69 2.16
N CYS A 29 -9.00 11.70 2.37
CA CYS A 29 -8.00 11.78 3.43
C CYS A 29 -7.02 12.91 3.15
N ASN A 30 -6.64 13.08 1.89
CA ASN A 30 -5.77 14.18 1.51
C ASN A 30 -6.42 15.52 1.83
N ALA A 31 -7.69 15.68 1.48
CA ALA A 31 -8.40 16.92 1.75
C ALA A 31 -8.47 17.22 3.24
N GLU A 32 -8.59 16.19 4.05
CA GLU A 32 -8.68 16.34 5.49
C GLU A 32 -7.33 16.25 6.18
N GLN A 33 -6.26 16.08 5.41
CA GLN A 33 -4.90 15.97 5.93
C GLN A 33 -4.75 14.79 6.88
N LEU A 34 -5.33 13.66 6.50
CA LEU A 34 -5.25 12.42 7.27
C LEU A 34 -4.36 11.42 6.56
N PRO A 35 -3.18 11.15 7.10
CA PRO A 35 -2.33 10.10 6.51
C PRO A 35 -3.02 8.76 6.51
N ILE A 36 -2.84 8.01 5.42
CA ILE A 36 -3.53 6.74 5.25
C ILE A 36 -2.67 5.81 4.42
N PHE A 37 -2.73 4.54 4.73
CA PHE A 37 -2.06 3.50 3.94
C PHE A 37 -3.06 2.38 3.70
N ILE A 38 -3.21 2.00 2.44
CA ILE A 38 -4.13 0.93 2.04
C ILE A 38 -3.35 -0.11 1.27
N SER A 39 -3.58 -1.37 1.60
CA SER A 39 -2.96 -2.46 0.88
C SER A 39 -4.01 -3.52 0.59
N VAL A 40 -4.02 -4.00 -0.65
CA VAL A 40 -4.97 -5.02 -1.08
C VAL A 40 -4.20 -6.16 -1.71
N ALA A 41 -4.41 -7.37 -1.23
CA ALA A 41 -3.81 -8.57 -1.81
C ALA A 41 -4.68 -8.98 -2.99
N VAL A 42 -4.30 -8.57 -4.18
CA VAL A 42 -5.16 -8.71 -5.36
C VAL A 42 -5.03 -10.06 -6.05
N ALA A 43 -3.95 -10.75 -5.82
CA ALA A 43 -3.73 -12.06 -6.44
C ALA A 43 -2.84 -12.91 -5.57
N ASN A 44 -3.02 -14.21 -5.65
CA ASN A 44 -2.23 -15.14 -4.85
C ASN A 44 -2.12 -16.46 -5.60
N ASP A 45 -0.90 -16.97 -5.71
CA ASP A 45 -0.68 -18.27 -6.31
C ASP A 45 0.58 -18.89 -5.70
N ASP A 46 1.06 -19.96 -6.29
CA ASP A 46 2.21 -20.66 -5.72
C ASP A 46 3.51 -19.88 -5.90
N LYS A 47 3.49 -18.80 -6.61
CA LYS A 47 4.66 -17.95 -6.76
C LYS A 47 4.66 -16.79 -5.76
N GLY A 48 3.55 -16.56 -5.09
CA GLY A 48 3.48 -15.53 -4.09
C GLY A 48 2.19 -14.74 -4.13
N THR A 49 2.17 -13.69 -3.35
CA THR A 49 1.01 -12.82 -3.24
C THR A 49 1.34 -11.47 -3.84
N GLU A 50 0.43 -10.97 -4.66
CA GLU A 50 0.60 -9.66 -5.27
C GLU A 50 -0.25 -8.64 -4.52
N TYR A 51 0.37 -7.52 -4.16
CA TYR A 51 -0.29 -6.45 -3.43
C TYR A 51 -0.36 -5.19 -4.27
N ARG A 52 -1.42 -4.43 -4.07
CA ARG A 52 -1.52 -3.07 -4.57
C ARG A 52 -1.57 -2.15 -3.37
N ASN A 53 -0.67 -1.20 -3.32
CA ASN A 53 -0.53 -0.31 -2.17
C ASN A 53 -0.75 1.12 -2.60
N GLU A 54 -1.53 1.85 -1.81
CA GLU A 54 -1.80 3.27 -2.05
C GLU A 54 -1.63 4.00 -0.74
N MET A 55 -1.12 5.22 -0.82
CA MET A 55 -0.79 5.91 0.40
C MET A 55 -0.84 7.42 0.22
N PHE A 56 -1.33 8.11 1.24
CA PHE A 56 -1.13 9.53 1.41
C PHE A 56 -0.24 9.66 2.63
N ALA A 57 1.01 10.03 2.41
CA ALA A 57 2.01 9.96 3.45
C ALA A 57 2.08 11.23 4.25
N SER A 58 2.33 11.08 5.53
CA SER A 58 2.47 12.22 6.42
C SER A 58 3.71 13.03 6.08
N ALA A 59 4.83 12.37 5.82
CA ALA A 59 6.10 13.07 5.66
C ALA A 59 6.11 13.98 4.45
N THR A 60 5.48 13.59 3.37
CA THR A 60 5.49 14.39 2.15
C THR A 60 4.54 15.57 2.20
N ASN A 61 3.73 15.66 3.25
CA ASN A 61 2.72 16.71 3.39
C ASN A 61 2.88 17.50 4.68
N ASP A 62 4.05 17.43 5.27
CA ASP A 62 4.39 18.20 6.47
C ASP A 62 3.45 17.92 7.63
N ILE A 63 2.98 16.70 7.71
CA ILE A 63 2.17 16.25 8.84
C ILE A 63 3.08 15.42 9.75
N PHE A 64 3.21 15.84 10.99
CA PHE A 64 4.16 15.21 11.90
C PHE A 64 3.44 14.35 12.90
N LEU A 65 3.54 13.04 12.70
CA LEU A 65 2.94 12.09 13.62
C LEU A 65 3.95 11.73 14.69
N LYS A 66 3.51 11.81 15.94
CA LYS A 66 4.39 11.50 17.04
C LYS A 66 4.90 10.06 16.96
N ASN A 67 4.07 9.17 16.48
CA ASN A 67 4.40 7.75 16.38
C ASN A 67 4.08 7.31 14.97
N ASP A 68 4.96 7.66 14.03
CA ASP A 68 4.69 7.43 12.62
C ASP A 68 5.13 6.02 12.24
N LYS A 69 4.17 5.17 11.94
CA LYS A 69 4.44 3.79 11.54
C LYS A 69 4.40 3.58 10.04
N PHE A 70 4.13 4.63 9.28
CA PHE A 70 4.02 4.48 7.84
C PHE A 70 5.29 3.98 7.17
N PRO A 71 6.48 4.44 7.57
CA PRO A 71 7.68 3.87 6.97
C PRO A 71 7.78 2.37 7.19
N ASP A 72 7.35 1.90 8.34
CA ASP A 72 7.35 0.46 8.61
C ASP A 72 6.38 -0.28 7.72
N PHE A 73 5.19 0.31 7.51
CA PHE A 73 4.21 -0.30 6.62
C PHE A 73 4.77 -0.45 5.22
N VAL A 74 5.42 0.59 4.73
CA VAL A 74 5.99 0.55 3.38
C VAL A 74 7.06 -0.52 3.29
N ASN A 75 7.91 -0.62 4.30
CA ASN A 75 8.95 -1.64 4.31
C ASN A 75 8.36 -3.04 4.27
N VAL A 76 7.34 -3.27 5.09
CA VAL A 76 6.73 -4.59 5.16
C VAL A 76 6.05 -4.95 3.84
N MET A 77 5.29 -4.01 3.30
CA MET A 77 4.50 -4.33 2.12
C MET A 77 5.32 -4.44 0.85
N ASN A 78 6.46 -3.83 0.83
CA ASN A 78 7.37 -4.00 -0.30
C ASN A 78 8.18 -5.27 -0.18
N ASP A 79 8.10 -5.92 0.96
CA ASP A 79 8.79 -7.19 1.16
C ASP A 79 10.28 -7.05 0.92
N PHE A 80 10.83 -5.98 1.37
CA PHE A 80 12.23 -5.71 1.11
C PHE A 80 13.09 -5.97 2.29
N ARG A 81 14.06 -6.76 2.07
CA ARG A 81 15.13 -6.88 3.01
C ARG A 81 16.30 -6.06 2.58
N THR A 82 16.29 -5.64 1.33
CA THR A 82 17.47 -5.02 0.75
C THR A 82 17.21 -3.66 0.14
N VAL A 83 15.98 -3.22 0.14
CA VAL A 83 15.67 -1.95 -0.51
C VAL A 83 16.21 -0.80 0.31
N PRO A 84 16.95 0.09 -0.33
CA PRO A 84 17.42 1.29 0.38
C PRO A 84 16.26 2.16 0.81
N PRO A 85 16.36 2.81 1.95
CA PRO A 85 15.29 3.69 2.43
C PRO A 85 14.93 4.79 1.45
N ALA A 86 15.89 5.28 0.70
CA ALA A 86 15.62 6.33 -0.26
C ALA A 86 14.61 5.90 -1.30
N LYS A 87 14.62 4.62 -1.62
CA LYS A 87 13.67 4.13 -2.60
C LYS A 87 12.24 4.22 -2.09
N ILE A 88 12.07 3.99 -0.82
CA ILE A 88 10.77 4.10 -0.22
C ILE A 88 10.26 5.53 -0.29
N VAL A 89 11.13 6.47 -0.06
CA VAL A 89 10.76 7.88 -0.15
C VAL A 89 10.31 8.24 -1.55
N VAL A 90 10.99 7.70 -2.54
CA VAL A 90 10.61 7.97 -3.92
C VAL A 90 9.20 7.50 -4.19
N ILE A 91 8.85 6.36 -3.66
CA ILE A 91 7.49 5.86 -3.83
C ILE A 91 6.49 6.84 -3.25
N ASP A 92 6.82 7.40 -2.12
CA ASP A 92 5.92 8.34 -1.47
C ASP A 92 5.68 9.58 -2.30
N CYS A 93 6.65 9.96 -3.06
CA CYS A 93 6.53 11.20 -3.80
C CYS A 93 5.58 11.11 -4.96
N ASP A 94 5.20 9.97 -5.30
CA ASP A 94 4.24 9.84 -6.39
C ASP A 94 2.85 10.24 -6.01
#